data_e4da80a12d70013fb11f997972ca496d
#
_entry.id   e4da80a12d70013fb11f997972ca496d
#
_cell.length_a   1.000
_cell.length_b   1.000
_cell.length_c   1.000
_cell.angle_alpha   90.00
_cell.angle_beta   90.00
_cell.angle_gamma   90.00
#
_symmetry.space_group_name_H-M   'P 1'
#
loop_
_entity.id
_entity.type
_entity.pdbx_description
1 polymer ?
#
loop_
_entity_poly.entity_id
_entity_poly.type
_entity_poly.pdbx_seq_one_letter_code
_entity_poly.pdbx_strand_id
1 'polypeptide(L)'
;MSNGKQNNSITQGTTAVGTEASARETLDDYILSHIDPESNYLHNLWRATHVKTVHGRMASGHLQGRLLKMLVEMIRPKNILEVGTFSGYSALCMAEGLPPEGKLYTLEINDEMEDFARPWIEDSPYADKIEFIIGDANQLIPELGITFDMAFIDGDKRSYKETYEKVLAAIRPEGFILADNTLWDGHVIDPAYDDDRQTLGIRDFNEFVAKDNRVEKVILPLRDGLTLIRKK
;
A
#
# COMPACT_ATOMS: atom_id res chain seq x y z
N MET A 1 -8.33 -89.87 2.66
CA MET A 1 -7.13 -89.69 3.43
C MET A 1 -6.61 -88.24 3.19
N SER A 2 -6.31 -87.64 4.22
CA SER A 2 -5.55 -86.37 4.32
C SER A 2 -6.32 -85.05 4.42
N ASN A 3 -6.23 -84.57 5.60
CA ASN A 3 -6.71 -83.27 6.15
C ASN A 3 -6.15 -82.06 5.45
N GLY A 4 -6.96 -81.03 5.24
CA GLY A 4 -6.55 -79.67 4.95
C GLY A 4 -7.07 -78.71 6.02
N LYS A 5 -6.18 -78.15 6.78
CA LYS A 5 -6.43 -77.18 7.85
C LYS A 5 -6.77 -75.82 7.24
N GLN A 6 -7.88 -75.23 7.67
CA GLN A 6 -8.20 -73.81 7.51
C GLN A 6 -7.31 -72.96 8.40
N ASN A 7 -6.62 -72.00 7.84
CA ASN A 7 -6.00 -70.88 8.56
C ASN A 7 -6.80 -69.63 8.32
N ASN A 8 -7.48 -69.16 9.35
CA ASN A 8 -8.03 -67.81 9.46
C ASN A 8 -6.91 -66.81 9.70
N SER A 9 -6.62 -65.95 8.75
CA SER A 9 -5.81 -64.76 8.99
C SER A 9 -6.72 -63.53 9.12
N ILE A 10 -6.81 -63.01 10.32
CA ILE A 10 -7.43 -61.75 10.66
C ILE A 10 -6.49 -60.63 10.15
N THR A 11 -6.86 -59.95 9.10
CA THR A 11 -6.22 -58.72 8.68
C THR A 11 -6.76 -57.55 9.52
N GLN A 12 -5.92 -57.09 10.44
CA GLN A 12 -6.13 -55.82 11.11
C GLN A 12 -5.95 -54.67 10.12
N GLY A 13 -7.04 -53.95 9.89
CA GLY A 13 -7.02 -52.67 9.12
C GLY A 13 -6.30 -51.62 9.95
N THR A 14 -5.12 -51.24 9.54
CA THR A 14 -4.47 -50.01 9.97
C THR A 14 -5.11 -48.84 9.27
N THR A 15 -5.96 -48.10 10.00
CA THR A 15 -6.39 -46.74 9.62
C THR A 15 -5.16 -45.85 9.65
N ALA A 16 -4.67 -45.49 8.46
CA ALA A 16 -3.70 -44.43 8.32
C ALA A 16 -4.38 -43.11 8.74
N VAL A 17 -4.03 -42.63 9.93
CA VAL A 17 -4.29 -41.25 10.34
C VAL A 17 -3.44 -40.37 9.41
N GLY A 18 -4.08 -39.75 8.43
CA GLY A 18 -3.46 -38.72 7.60
C GLY A 18 -3.04 -37.57 8.53
N THR A 19 -1.75 -37.42 8.73
CA THR A 19 -1.17 -36.20 9.30
C THR A 19 -1.43 -35.10 8.30
N GLU A 20 -2.40 -34.22 8.60
CA GLU A 20 -2.49 -32.90 7.96
C GLU A 20 -1.12 -32.24 8.15
N ALA A 21 -0.36 -32.11 7.06
CA ALA A 21 0.83 -31.28 7.04
C ALA A 21 0.35 -29.86 7.31
N SER A 22 0.55 -29.33 8.51
CA SER A 22 0.34 -27.93 8.80
C SER A 22 1.15 -27.13 7.78
N ALA A 23 0.48 -26.27 7.00
CA ALA A 23 1.18 -25.36 6.11
C ALA A 23 2.25 -24.64 6.92
N ARG A 24 3.50 -24.65 6.44
CA ARG A 24 4.57 -23.92 7.13
C ARG A 24 4.21 -22.43 7.10
N GLU A 25 4.30 -21.79 8.25
CA GLU A 25 4.19 -20.34 8.40
C GLU A 25 5.15 -19.66 7.43
N THR A 26 4.64 -18.69 6.66
CA THR A 26 5.46 -17.87 5.77
C THR A 26 6.14 -16.74 6.57
N LEU A 27 7.16 -16.10 5.98
CA LEU A 27 7.77 -14.91 6.59
C LEU A 27 6.75 -13.78 6.78
N ASP A 28 5.82 -13.63 5.84
CA ASP A 28 4.76 -12.63 5.92
C ASP A 28 3.78 -12.94 7.08
N ASP A 29 3.38 -14.20 7.26
CA ASP A 29 2.56 -14.61 8.41
C ASP A 29 3.26 -14.32 9.74
N TYR A 30 4.56 -14.62 9.80
CA TYR A 30 5.38 -14.31 10.98
C TYR A 30 5.42 -12.81 11.26
N ILE A 31 5.69 -11.97 10.25
CA ILE A 31 5.72 -10.50 10.39
C ILE A 31 4.37 -10.01 10.90
N LEU A 32 3.26 -10.42 10.24
CA LEU A 32 1.92 -9.97 10.59
C LEU A 32 1.49 -10.41 12.00
N SER A 33 2.00 -11.54 12.50
CA SER A 33 1.73 -11.98 13.86
C SER A 33 2.56 -11.26 14.94
N HIS A 34 3.58 -10.48 14.54
CA HIS A 34 4.52 -9.78 15.44
C HIS A 34 4.44 -8.25 15.36
N ILE A 35 3.52 -7.71 14.59
CA ILE A 35 3.25 -6.26 14.51
C ILE A 35 1.90 -5.93 15.17
N ASP A 36 1.68 -4.65 15.47
CA ASP A 36 0.39 -4.19 16.01
C ASP A 36 -0.75 -4.52 15.06
N PRO A 37 -1.89 -5.01 15.57
CA PRO A 37 -3.03 -5.34 14.74
C PRO A 37 -3.63 -4.08 14.09
N GLU A 38 -4.19 -4.24 12.90
CA GLU A 38 -5.07 -3.24 12.34
C GLU A 38 -6.44 -3.23 13.05
N SER A 39 -7.16 -2.12 12.96
CA SER A 39 -8.53 -2.06 13.49
C SER A 39 -9.47 -2.98 12.69
N ASN A 40 -10.55 -3.43 13.32
CA ASN A 40 -11.59 -4.20 12.61
C ASN A 40 -12.17 -3.41 11.43
N TYR A 41 -12.18 -2.08 11.50
CA TYR A 41 -12.66 -1.21 10.42
C TYR A 41 -11.75 -1.32 9.19
N LEU A 42 -10.44 -1.17 9.37
CA LEU A 42 -9.45 -1.32 8.31
C LEU A 42 -9.44 -2.74 7.72
N HIS A 43 -9.54 -3.76 8.58
CA HIS A 43 -9.64 -5.14 8.13
C HIS A 43 -10.87 -5.39 7.25
N ASN A 44 -12.02 -4.85 7.65
CA ASN A 44 -13.26 -4.97 6.88
C ASN A 44 -13.17 -4.21 5.54
N LEU A 45 -12.58 -3.03 5.51
CA LEU A 45 -12.31 -2.31 4.28
C LEU A 45 -11.39 -3.09 3.35
N TRP A 46 -10.27 -3.60 3.87
CA TRP A 46 -9.33 -4.43 3.09
C TRP A 46 -10.03 -5.64 2.47
N ARG A 47 -10.82 -6.36 3.27
CA ARG A 47 -11.63 -7.49 2.79
C ARG A 47 -12.65 -7.07 1.75
N ALA A 48 -13.39 -5.97 1.97
CA ALA A 48 -14.36 -5.44 1.02
C ALA A 48 -13.70 -5.07 -0.30
N THR A 49 -12.51 -4.45 -0.26
CA THR A 49 -11.71 -4.10 -1.44
C THR A 49 -11.39 -5.35 -2.26
N HIS A 50 -10.93 -6.43 -1.63
CA HIS A 50 -10.61 -7.68 -2.33
C HIS A 50 -11.83 -8.41 -2.92
N VAL A 51 -12.99 -8.27 -2.29
CA VAL A 51 -14.21 -8.96 -2.73
C VAL A 51 -14.98 -8.17 -3.79
N LYS A 52 -14.96 -6.83 -3.71
CA LYS A 52 -15.85 -5.97 -4.49
C LYS A 52 -15.14 -5.19 -5.60
N THR A 53 -13.80 -5.14 -5.62
CA THR A 53 -13.05 -4.44 -6.67
C THR A 53 -12.26 -5.42 -7.53
N VAL A 54 -12.01 -5.03 -8.79
CA VAL A 54 -11.26 -5.88 -9.76
C VAL A 54 -9.78 -6.00 -9.37
N HIS A 55 -9.23 -4.99 -8.73
CA HIS A 55 -7.80 -4.88 -8.42
C HIS A 55 -7.52 -4.82 -6.91
N GLY A 56 -8.19 -5.66 -6.10
CA GLY A 56 -8.07 -5.66 -4.65
C GLY A 56 -6.62 -5.70 -4.12
N ARG A 57 -5.69 -6.30 -4.89
CA ARG A 57 -4.25 -6.36 -4.54
C ARG A 57 -3.55 -5.00 -4.52
N MET A 58 -4.16 -3.94 -5.11
CA MET A 58 -3.60 -2.59 -5.09
C MET A 58 -3.67 -1.96 -3.68
N ALA A 59 -4.56 -2.44 -2.80
CA ALA A 59 -4.59 -1.94 -1.43
C ALA A 59 -3.27 -2.23 -0.70
N SER A 60 -2.78 -1.22 0.03
CA SER A 60 -1.48 -1.26 0.73
C SER A 60 -1.33 -2.44 1.70
N GLY A 61 -2.41 -2.83 2.38
CA GLY A 61 -2.43 -3.93 3.34
C GLY A 61 -1.82 -3.60 4.71
N HIS A 62 -1.94 -4.56 5.64
CA HIS A 62 -1.71 -4.36 7.07
C HIS A 62 -0.29 -3.84 7.38
N LEU A 63 0.76 -4.49 6.89
CA LEU A 63 2.15 -4.11 7.18
C LEU A 63 2.45 -2.66 6.74
N GLN A 64 2.13 -2.33 5.50
CA GLN A 64 2.36 -0.99 4.97
C GLN A 64 1.47 0.04 5.63
N GLY A 65 0.21 -0.31 5.93
CA GLY A 65 -0.70 0.56 6.67
C GLY A 65 -0.17 0.94 8.06
N ARG A 66 0.38 -0.03 8.81
CA ARG A 66 1.01 0.26 10.12
C ARG A 66 2.27 1.10 9.98
N LEU A 67 3.08 0.88 8.94
CA LEU A 67 4.23 1.73 8.65
C LEU A 67 3.81 3.17 8.33
N LEU A 68 2.82 3.36 7.45
CA LEU A 68 2.31 4.70 7.12
C LEU A 68 1.81 5.44 8.35
N LYS A 69 1.00 4.79 9.20
CA LYS A 69 0.58 5.35 10.49
C LYS A 69 1.76 5.79 11.34
N MET A 70 2.74 4.91 11.52
CA MET A 70 3.91 5.18 12.36
C MET A 70 4.77 6.33 11.81
N LEU A 71 4.95 6.42 10.50
CA LEU A 71 5.64 7.54 9.86
C LEU A 71 4.89 8.87 10.08
N VAL A 72 3.57 8.87 9.99
CA VAL A 72 2.75 10.05 10.29
C VAL A 72 2.91 10.46 11.76
N GLU A 73 2.90 9.52 12.70
CA GLU A 73 3.14 9.80 14.13
C GLU A 73 4.54 10.37 14.39
N MET A 74 5.55 9.90 13.65
CA MET A 74 6.94 10.39 13.76
C MET A 74 7.12 11.78 13.15
N ILE A 75 6.55 12.03 11.96
CA ILE A 75 6.65 13.29 11.21
C ILE A 75 5.75 14.37 11.84
N ARG A 76 4.59 13.96 12.39
CA ARG A 76 3.55 14.84 12.95
C ARG A 76 3.09 15.92 11.95
N PRO A 77 2.73 15.56 10.72
CA PRO A 77 2.36 16.51 9.69
C PRO A 77 1.07 17.23 10.05
N LYS A 78 0.98 18.49 9.66
CA LYS A 78 -0.25 19.27 9.71
C LYS A 78 -1.11 19.01 8.48
N ASN A 79 -0.47 18.92 7.31
CA ASN A 79 -1.15 18.60 6.05
C ASN A 79 -0.45 17.45 5.35
N ILE A 80 -1.21 16.40 5.00
CA ILE A 80 -0.76 15.30 4.15
C ILE A 80 -1.46 15.39 2.81
N LEU A 81 -0.71 15.15 1.73
CA LEU A 81 -1.24 14.92 0.40
C LEU A 81 -1.12 13.44 0.06
N GLU A 82 -2.19 12.83 -0.44
CA GLU A 82 -2.16 11.50 -1.04
C GLU A 82 -2.57 11.59 -2.51
N VAL A 83 -1.81 10.94 -3.38
CA VAL A 83 -2.12 10.79 -4.81
C VAL A 83 -2.40 9.31 -5.09
N GLY A 84 -3.65 9.00 -5.37
CA GLY A 84 -4.18 7.63 -5.51
C GLY A 84 -4.88 7.17 -4.24
N THR A 85 -6.18 7.47 -4.14
CA THR A 85 -7.03 7.04 -3.00
C THR A 85 -7.41 5.58 -3.10
N PHE A 86 -7.74 5.12 -4.30
CA PHE A 86 -8.29 3.81 -4.58
C PHE A 86 -9.45 3.46 -3.62
N SER A 87 -9.22 2.56 -2.65
CA SER A 87 -10.26 2.17 -1.66
C SER A 87 -10.29 3.05 -0.40
N GLY A 88 -9.32 3.95 -0.22
CA GLY A 88 -9.15 4.77 0.99
C GLY A 88 -8.39 4.08 2.12
N TYR A 89 -7.84 2.89 1.90
CA TYR A 89 -7.16 2.14 2.97
C TYR A 89 -5.92 2.86 3.49
N SER A 90 -5.03 3.31 2.63
CA SER A 90 -3.83 4.09 2.99
C SER A 90 -4.19 5.44 3.62
N ALA A 91 -5.21 6.13 3.06
CA ALA A 91 -5.73 7.38 3.62
C ALA A 91 -6.17 7.20 5.09
N LEU A 92 -6.94 6.15 5.38
CA LEU A 92 -7.41 5.85 6.73
C LEU A 92 -6.26 5.46 7.68
N CYS A 93 -5.27 4.70 7.18
CA CYS A 93 -4.08 4.36 7.96
C CYS A 93 -3.24 5.60 8.33
N MET A 94 -3.08 6.54 7.40
CA MET A 94 -2.39 7.80 7.66
C MET A 94 -3.21 8.72 8.58
N ALA A 95 -4.52 8.79 8.39
CA ALA A 95 -5.41 9.61 9.22
C ALA A 95 -5.45 9.14 10.69
N GLU A 96 -5.29 7.83 10.94
CA GLU A 96 -5.15 7.27 12.29
C GLU A 96 -3.94 7.84 13.05
N GLY A 97 -2.83 8.11 12.34
CA GLY A 97 -1.61 8.69 12.91
C GLY A 97 -1.58 10.21 12.99
N LEU A 98 -2.53 10.91 12.36
CA LEU A 98 -2.56 12.37 12.32
C LEU A 98 -2.78 13.00 13.70
N PRO A 99 -2.05 14.10 14.02
CA PRO A 99 -2.37 14.92 15.19
C PRO A 99 -3.80 15.47 15.11
N PRO A 100 -4.38 15.95 16.24
CA PRO A 100 -5.78 16.39 16.30
C PRO A 100 -6.14 17.42 15.21
N GLU A 101 -5.26 18.37 14.91
CA GLU A 101 -5.48 19.42 13.93
C GLU A 101 -5.01 19.04 12.51
N GLY A 102 -4.48 17.82 12.35
CA GLY A 102 -3.95 17.35 11.07
C GLY A 102 -5.05 17.08 10.05
N LYS A 103 -4.75 17.34 8.79
CA LYS A 103 -5.63 17.08 7.63
C LYS A 103 -4.91 16.24 6.59
N LEU A 104 -5.66 15.40 5.93
CA LEU A 104 -5.23 14.59 4.80
C LEU A 104 -6.10 14.92 3.59
N TYR A 105 -5.48 15.26 2.49
CA TYR A 105 -6.09 15.52 1.19
C TYR A 105 -5.75 14.35 0.28
N THR A 106 -6.74 13.55 -0.10
CA THR A 106 -6.54 12.37 -0.95
C THR A 106 -7.21 12.57 -2.29
N LEU A 107 -6.44 12.36 -3.37
CA LEU A 107 -6.85 12.64 -4.74
C LEU A 107 -7.00 11.33 -5.52
N GLU A 108 -8.13 11.17 -6.21
CA GLU A 108 -8.44 9.99 -7.04
C GLU A 108 -8.87 10.44 -8.43
N ILE A 109 -8.21 9.90 -9.45
CA ILE A 109 -8.53 10.22 -10.85
C ILE A 109 -9.70 9.38 -11.39
N ASN A 110 -9.89 8.17 -10.83
CA ASN A 110 -10.96 7.28 -11.25
C ASN A 110 -12.24 7.55 -10.45
N ASP A 111 -13.19 8.26 -11.04
CA ASP A 111 -14.47 8.59 -10.44
C ASP A 111 -15.35 7.37 -10.12
N GLU A 112 -15.14 6.23 -10.80
CA GLU A 112 -15.85 4.98 -10.46
C GLU A 112 -15.51 4.46 -9.06
N MET A 113 -14.35 4.86 -8.50
CA MET A 113 -13.96 4.49 -7.14
C MET A 113 -14.66 5.33 -6.07
N GLU A 114 -15.28 6.45 -6.42
CA GLU A 114 -15.94 7.34 -5.48
C GLU A 114 -17.04 6.61 -4.69
N ASP A 115 -17.93 5.91 -5.38
CA ASP A 115 -19.05 5.18 -4.78
C ASP A 115 -18.59 4.09 -3.80
N PHE A 116 -17.37 3.56 -4.01
CA PHE A 116 -16.78 2.58 -3.11
C PHE A 116 -16.05 3.23 -1.93
N ALA A 117 -15.16 4.19 -2.19
CA ALA A 117 -14.25 4.74 -1.18
C ALA A 117 -14.93 5.76 -0.25
N ARG A 118 -15.82 6.62 -0.78
CA ARG A 118 -16.45 7.70 -0.02
C ARG A 118 -17.19 7.22 1.22
N PRO A 119 -18.05 6.19 1.17
CA PRO A 119 -18.74 5.70 2.37
C PRO A 119 -17.76 5.20 3.45
N TRP A 120 -16.67 4.53 3.05
CA TRP A 120 -15.66 4.07 4.00
C TRP A 120 -14.87 5.22 4.65
N ILE A 121 -14.67 6.31 3.95
CA ILE A 121 -14.02 7.50 4.50
C ILE A 121 -14.97 8.24 5.44
N GLU A 122 -16.21 8.52 4.99
CA GLU A 122 -17.19 9.30 5.74
C GLU A 122 -17.73 8.59 6.99
N ASP A 123 -17.85 7.26 6.98
CA ASP A 123 -18.26 6.46 8.14
C ASP A 123 -17.11 6.14 9.09
N SER A 124 -15.87 6.57 8.76
CA SER A 124 -14.70 6.27 9.57
C SER A 124 -14.60 7.18 10.81
N PRO A 125 -13.87 6.75 11.85
CA PRO A 125 -13.54 7.61 13.00
C PRO A 125 -12.69 8.84 12.64
N TYR A 126 -12.22 8.94 11.38
CA TYR A 126 -11.30 9.97 10.88
C TYR A 126 -11.91 10.83 9.77
N ALA A 127 -13.22 10.74 9.55
CA ALA A 127 -13.93 11.45 8.50
C ALA A 127 -13.66 12.97 8.51
N ASP A 128 -13.60 13.57 9.70
CA ASP A 128 -13.33 15.00 9.88
C ASP A 128 -11.91 15.42 9.53
N LYS A 129 -10.98 14.47 9.37
CA LYS A 129 -9.57 14.71 9.01
C LYS A 129 -9.28 14.51 7.54
N ILE A 130 -10.18 13.88 6.77
CA ILE A 130 -9.91 13.48 5.39
C ILE A 130 -10.76 14.31 4.43
N GLU A 131 -10.09 14.94 3.46
CA GLU A 131 -10.69 15.59 2.30
C GLU A 131 -10.48 14.69 1.08
N PHE A 132 -11.56 14.05 0.59
CA PHE A 132 -11.52 13.17 -0.57
C PHE A 132 -11.98 13.92 -1.83
N ILE A 133 -11.09 14.05 -2.81
CA ILE A 133 -11.28 14.87 -4.00
C ILE A 133 -11.09 14.00 -5.25
N ILE A 134 -12.08 14.03 -6.15
CA ILE A 134 -12.00 13.37 -7.46
C ILE A 134 -11.37 14.32 -8.48
N GLY A 135 -10.36 13.87 -9.20
CA GLY A 135 -9.72 14.57 -10.29
C GLY A 135 -8.26 14.25 -10.51
N ASP A 136 -7.67 14.84 -11.54
CA ASP A 136 -6.26 14.66 -11.87
C ASP A 136 -5.37 15.41 -10.88
N ALA A 137 -4.55 14.66 -10.15
CA ALA A 137 -3.62 15.20 -9.15
C ALA A 137 -2.68 16.26 -9.75
N ASN A 138 -2.22 16.07 -10.99
CA ASN A 138 -1.31 17.02 -11.64
C ASN A 138 -1.95 18.39 -11.92
N GLN A 139 -3.28 18.44 -11.99
CA GLN A 139 -4.06 19.68 -12.10
C GLN A 139 -4.45 20.21 -10.72
N LEU A 140 -4.93 19.35 -9.83
CA LEU A 140 -5.45 19.73 -8.52
C LEU A 140 -4.38 20.24 -7.55
N ILE A 141 -3.19 19.61 -7.52
CA ILE A 141 -2.13 19.97 -6.56
C ILE A 141 -1.80 21.48 -6.59
N PRO A 142 -1.53 22.10 -7.74
CA PRO A 142 -1.28 23.54 -7.77
C PRO A 142 -2.52 24.40 -7.44
N GLU A 143 -3.74 23.90 -7.72
CA GLU A 143 -4.99 24.62 -7.46
C GLU A 143 -5.38 24.63 -5.99
N LEU A 144 -5.00 23.59 -5.22
CA LEU A 144 -5.27 23.53 -3.78
C LEU A 144 -4.62 24.69 -3.01
N GLY A 145 -3.49 25.22 -3.47
CA GLY A 145 -2.80 26.32 -2.81
C GLY A 145 -2.33 25.99 -1.37
N ILE A 146 -2.21 24.71 -1.04
CA ILE A 146 -1.82 24.20 0.28
C ILE A 146 -0.34 23.83 0.26
N THR A 147 0.33 24.16 1.35
CA THR A 147 1.68 23.64 1.61
C THR A 147 1.57 22.39 2.47
N PHE A 148 2.17 21.30 2.02
CA PHE A 148 2.13 20.00 2.68
C PHE A 148 3.43 19.70 3.44
N ASP A 149 3.30 18.97 4.55
CA ASP A 149 4.42 18.48 5.36
C ASP A 149 4.87 17.11 4.90
N MET A 150 3.93 16.33 4.40
CA MET A 150 4.12 14.96 3.93
C MET A 150 3.26 14.70 2.69
N ALA A 151 3.78 13.89 1.77
CA ALA A 151 2.98 13.36 0.67
C ALA A 151 3.19 11.84 0.53
N PHE A 152 2.14 11.14 0.07
CA PHE A 152 2.19 9.75 -0.36
C PHE A 152 1.76 9.65 -1.81
N ILE A 153 2.63 9.14 -2.69
CA ILE A 153 2.38 9.00 -4.13
C ILE A 153 2.18 7.52 -4.44
N ASP A 154 0.97 7.16 -4.83
CA ASP A 154 0.58 5.82 -5.30
C ASP A 154 -0.39 5.90 -6.49
N GLY A 155 -0.17 6.85 -7.38
CA GLY A 155 -0.97 7.04 -8.59
C GLY A 155 -0.46 6.26 -9.80
N ASP A 156 -0.83 6.75 -11.02
CA ASP A 156 -0.40 6.17 -12.30
C ASP A 156 1.12 6.26 -12.48
N LYS A 157 1.75 5.10 -12.64
CA LYS A 157 3.22 4.98 -12.72
C LYS A 157 3.82 5.67 -13.94
N ARG A 158 3.04 5.85 -15.01
CA ARG A 158 3.47 6.55 -16.24
C ARG A 158 3.69 8.04 -16.02
N SER A 159 3.01 8.65 -15.04
CA SER A 159 3.11 10.07 -14.71
C SER A 159 3.89 10.36 -13.43
N TYR A 160 4.55 9.37 -12.84
CA TYR A 160 5.20 9.48 -11.51
C TYR A 160 6.17 10.66 -11.41
N LYS A 161 6.99 10.87 -12.43
CA LYS A 161 7.95 11.98 -12.45
C LYS A 161 7.24 13.34 -12.49
N GLU A 162 6.21 13.49 -13.31
CA GLU A 162 5.43 14.73 -13.36
C GLU A 162 4.73 15.00 -12.03
N THR A 163 4.07 13.98 -11.49
CA THR A 163 3.42 14.05 -10.18
C THR A 163 4.41 14.41 -9.07
N TYR A 164 5.59 13.79 -9.08
CA TYR A 164 6.67 14.12 -8.12
C TYR A 164 7.06 15.59 -8.17
N GLU A 165 7.25 16.18 -9.36
CA GLU A 165 7.59 17.60 -9.51
C GLU A 165 6.50 18.51 -8.93
N LYS A 166 5.21 18.21 -9.17
CA LYS A 166 4.10 18.95 -8.60
C LYS A 166 4.05 18.83 -7.07
N VAL A 167 4.19 17.60 -6.58
CA VAL A 167 4.25 17.33 -5.14
C VAL A 167 5.43 18.02 -4.49
N LEU A 168 6.65 17.92 -5.07
CA LEU A 168 7.84 18.56 -4.52
C LEU A 168 7.70 20.08 -4.44
N ALA A 169 7.02 20.70 -5.42
CA ALA A 169 6.75 22.14 -5.39
C ALA A 169 5.82 22.50 -4.21
N ALA A 170 4.85 21.66 -3.88
CA ALA A 170 3.87 21.88 -2.81
C ALA A 170 4.36 21.43 -1.42
N ILE A 171 5.44 20.63 -1.32
CA ILE A 171 6.04 20.21 -0.04
C ILE A 171 6.90 21.35 0.53
N ARG A 172 6.76 21.60 1.84
CA ARG A 172 7.65 22.55 2.55
C ARG A 172 9.12 22.09 2.57
N PRO A 173 10.09 22.97 2.81
CA PRO A 173 11.45 22.55 3.18
C PRO A 173 11.40 21.59 4.37
N GLU A 174 12.28 20.58 4.36
CA GLU A 174 12.35 19.50 5.36
C GLU A 174 11.10 18.60 5.43
N GLY A 175 10.13 18.73 4.51
CA GLY A 175 8.99 17.84 4.37
C GLY A 175 9.35 16.53 3.68
N PHE A 176 8.45 15.56 3.73
CA PHE A 176 8.69 14.20 3.28
C PHE A 176 7.74 13.80 2.14
N ILE A 177 8.25 13.02 1.21
CA ILE A 177 7.48 12.35 0.17
C ILE A 177 7.75 10.85 0.28
N LEU A 178 6.69 10.05 0.28
CA LEU A 178 6.73 8.61 0.16
C LEU A 178 6.22 8.24 -1.23
N ALA A 179 7.01 7.52 -2.02
CA ALA A 179 6.59 7.03 -3.34
C ALA A 179 6.52 5.51 -3.31
N ASP A 180 5.34 4.95 -3.60
CA ASP A 180 5.09 3.52 -3.55
C ASP A 180 5.46 2.82 -4.87
N ASN A 181 5.64 1.52 -4.83
CA ASN A 181 5.93 0.62 -5.96
C ASN A 181 7.19 0.99 -6.76
N THR A 182 8.18 1.60 -6.14
CA THR A 182 9.38 2.08 -6.84
C THR A 182 10.35 0.98 -7.27
N LEU A 183 10.18 -0.26 -6.79
CA LEU A 183 10.88 -1.46 -7.26
C LEU A 183 10.02 -2.28 -8.24
N TRP A 184 8.71 -2.04 -8.29
CA TRP A 184 7.77 -2.59 -9.26
C TRP A 184 7.93 -4.10 -9.46
N ASP A 185 7.83 -4.87 -8.36
CA ASP A 185 7.98 -6.34 -8.34
C ASP A 185 9.29 -6.86 -9.01
N GLY A 186 10.35 -6.02 -8.96
CA GLY A 186 11.63 -6.31 -9.61
C GLY A 186 11.70 -5.97 -11.10
N HIS A 187 10.61 -5.54 -11.75
CA HIS A 187 10.58 -5.20 -13.18
C HIS A 187 11.55 -4.07 -13.54
N VAL A 188 11.90 -3.22 -12.56
CA VAL A 188 12.86 -2.10 -12.79
C VAL A 188 14.24 -2.56 -13.26
N ILE A 189 14.64 -3.80 -12.98
CA ILE A 189 15.93 -4.37 -13.39
C ILE A 189 15.78 -5.49 -14.42
N ASP A 190 14.56 -5.88 -14.82
CA ASP A 190 14.32 -6.99 -15.74
C ASP A 190 14.13 -6.48 -17.17
N PRO A 191 15.00 -6.89 -18.14
CA PRO A 191 14.87 -6.51 -19.54
C PRO A 191 13.57 -6.99 -20.21
N ALA A 192 12.89 -8.00 -19.65
CA ALA A 192 11.61 -8.47 -20.19
C ALA A 192 10.50 -7.39 -20.15
N TYR A 193 10.70 -6.33 -19.36
CA TYR A 193 9.74 -5.22 -19.21
C TYR A 193 10.24 -3.90 -19.85
N ASP A 194 11.19 -3.96 -20.78
CA ASP A 194 11.72 -2.76 -21.44
C ASP A 194 10.69 -2.03 -22.32
N ASP A 195 9.61 -2.72 -22.72
CA ASP A 195 8.51 -2.14 -23.49
C ASP A 195 7.27 -1.81 -22.62
N ASP A 196 7.29 -2.14 -21.32
CA ASP A 196 6.16 -1.84 -20.41
C ASP A 196 6.17 -0.38 -19.96
N ARG A 197 5.10 0.34 -20.31
CA ARG A 197 5.00 1.78 -20.04
C ARG A 197 5.02 2.15 -18.56
N GLN A 198 4.49 1.29 -17.69
CA GLN A 198 4.49 1.55 -16.25
C GLN A 198 5.91 1.35 -15.70
N THR A 199 6.58 0.27 -16.08
CA THR A 199 7.98 0.03 -15.72
C THR A 199 8.90 1.15 -16.19
N LEU A 200 8.71 1.62 -17.43
CA LEU A 200 9.48 2.75 -17.97
C LEU A 200 9.24 4.03 -17.17
N GLY A 201 8.00 4.30 -16.77
CA GLY A 201 7.66 5.45 -15.93
C GLY A 201 8.35 5.40 -14.57
N ILE A 202 8.36 4.23 -13.90
CA ILE A 202 9.05 4.04 -12.62
C ILE A 202 10.57 4.15 -12.78
N ARG A 203 11.15 3.58 -13.84
CA ARG A 203 12.59 3.73 -14.12
C ARG A 203 12.97 5.19 -14.34
N ASP A 204 12.19 5.95 -15.13
CA ASP A 204 12.45 7.39 -15.34
C ASP A 204 12.32 8.19 -14.04
N PHE A 205 11.32 7.89 -13.24
CA PHE A 205 11.17 8.49 -11.89
C PHE A 205 12.39 8.18 -11.01
N ASN A 206 12.77 6.91 -10.87
CA ASN A 206 13.89 6.50 -10.03
C ASN A 206 15.21 7.15 -10.47
N GLU A 207 15.50 7.17 -11.78
CA GLU A 207 16.68 7.82 -12.33
C GLU A 207 16.67 9.33 -12.12
N PHE A 208 15.50 9.96 -12.24
CA PHE A 208 15.34 11.38 -12.01
C PHE A 208 15.59 11.73 -10.55
N VAL A 209 14.93 11.05 -9.62
CA VAL A 209 15.08 11.28 -8.18
C VAL A 209 16.49 10.96 -7.69
N ALA A 210 17.14 9.91 -8.26
CA ALA A 210 18.52 9.57 -7.91
C ALA A 210 19.49 10.74 -8.16
N LYS A 211 19.24 11.55 -9.18
CA LYS A 211 20.08 12.71 -9.57
C LYS A 211 19.60 14.04 -8.98
N ASP A 212 18.45 14.05 -8.31
CA ASP A 212 17.87 15.27 -7.75
C ASP A 212 18.63 15.72 -6.48
N ASN A 213 19.29 16.87 -6.58
CA ASN A 213 20.06 17.46 -5.48
C ASN A 213 19.19 18.26 -4.50
N ARG A 214 17.91 18.48 -4.83
CA ARG A 214 16.94 19.18 -3.94
C ARG A 214 16.49 18.31 -2.77
N VAL A 215 16.78 17.00 -2.84
CA VAL A 215 16.25 16.01 -1.88
C VAL A 215 17.34 15.06 -1.37
N GLU A 216 17.06 14.45 -0.23
CA GLU A 216 17.67 13.22 0.28
C GLU A 216 16.69 12.07 0.03
N LYS A 217 17.16 10.87 -0.24
CA LYS A 217 16.32 9.74 -0.59
C LYS A 217 16.91 8.40 -0.17
N VAL A 218 16.02 7.44 0.13
CA VAL A 218 16.35 6.03 0.36
C VAL A 218 15.21 5.16 -0.17
N ILE A 219 15.54 4.02 -0.77
CA ILE A 219 14.56 3.02 -1.20
C ILE A 219 14.52 1.91 -0.14
N LEU A 220 13.33 1.64 0.38
CA LEU A 220 13.06 0.53 1.29
C LEU A 220 12.49 -0.64 0.48
N PRO A 221 13.05 -1.87 0.60
CA PRO A 221 12.51 -3.04 -0.10
C PRO A 221 11.31 -3.62 0.64
N LEU A 222 10.27 -2.79 0.81
CA LEU A 222 9.00 -3.15 1.40
C LEU A 222 7.99 -3.38 0.28
N ARG A 223 7.41 -4.58 0.18
CA ARG A 223 6.52 -4.97 -0.92
C ARG A 223 7.18 -4.62 -2.28
N ASP A 224 6.51 -3.81 -3.09
CA ASP A 224 7.00 -3.38 -4.41
C ASP A 224 7.96 -2.19 -4.35
N GLY A 225 8.54 -1.91 -3.17
CA GLY A 225 9.48 -0.83 -2.92
C GLY A 225 8.82 0.48 -2.52
N LEU A 226 9.29 1.06 -1.42
CA LEU A 226 8.87 2.36 -0.93
C LEU A 226 10.06 3.31 -0.90
N THR A 227 10.02 4.39 -1.70
CA THR A 227 11.05 5.42 -1.66
C THR A 227 10.66 6.52 -0.69
N LEU A 228 11.49 6.70 0.33
CA LEU A 228 11.39 7.81 1.28
C LEU A 228 12.26 8.95 0.79
N ILE A 229 11.69 10.13 0.60
CA ILE A 229 12.33 11.33 0.07
C ILE A 229 12.11 12.47 1.07
N ARG A 230 13.18 13.21 1.39
CA ARG A 230 13.13 14.42 2.21
C ARG A 230 13.57 15.62 1.38
N LYS A 231 12.75 16.67 1.30
CA LYS A 231 13.11 17.95 0.69
C LYS A 231 14.15 18.66 1.57
N LYS A 232 15.20 19.21 0.95
CA LYS A 232 16.23 20.00 1.67
C LYS A 232 15.77 21.41 2.00
#